data_907d00bd782db49009a81d5b4dca117f
#
_entry.id   907d00bd782db49009a81d5b4dca117f
#
_cell.length_a   1.000
_cell.length_b   1.000
_cell.length_c   1.000
_cell.angle_alpha   90.00
_cell.angle_beta   90.00
_cell.angle_gamma   90.00
#
_symmetry.space_group_name_H-M   'P 1'
#
loop_
_entity.id
_entity.type
_entity.pdbx_description
1 polymer ?
#
loop_
_entity_poly.entity_id
_entity_poly.type
_entity_poly.pdbx_seq_one_letter_code
_entity_poly.pdbx_strand_id
1 'polypeptide(L)' 'MKFKKGDTVIYPQHGACKVEAIRKEDPLNTGKQQEYLVLRTVIGDMTLRVPM' A
#
# COMPACT_ATOMS: atom_id res chain seq x y z
N MET A 1 -2.09 12.99 1.38
CA MET A 1 -2.03 12.70 -0.07
C MET A 1 -2.76 11.40 -0.35
N LYS A 2 -3.56 11.39 -1.40
CA LYS A 2 -4.27 10.19 -1.81
C LYS A 2 -3.57 9.58 -3.01
N PHE A 3 -3.28 8.30 -2.91
CA PHE A 3 -2.72 7.54 -4.02
C PHE A 3 -3.85 6.80 -4.72
N LYS A 4 -3.63 6.51 -6.00
CA LYS A 4 -4.60 5.79 -6.81
C LYS A 4 -3.98 4.50 -7.30
N LYS A 5 -4.82 3.54 -7.62
CA LYS A 5 -4.38 2.31 -8.25
C LYS A 5 -3.61 2.63 -9.54
N GLY A 6 -2.42 2.06 -9.66
CA GLY A 6 -1.55 2.31 -10.79
C GLY A 6 -0.51 3.40 -10.56
N ASP A 7 -0.61 4.14 -9.45
CA ASP A 7 0.40 5.14 -9.12
C ASP A 7 1.71 4.47 -8.75
N THR A 8 2.81 5.19 -8.98
CA THR A 8 4.13 4.74 -8.56
C THR A 8 4.61 5.60 -7.41
N VAL A 9 5.07 4.95 -6.35
CA VAL A 9 5.65 5.63 -5.19
C VAL A 9 7.06 5.11 -4.97
N ILE A 10 7.89 5.93 -4.34
CA ILE A 10 9.27 5.57 -4.06
C ILE A 10 9.44 5.43 -2.55
N TYR A 11 9.84 4.24 -2.14
CA TYR A 11 10.14 3.95 -0.75
C TYR A 11 11.64 3.92 -0.54
N PRO A 12 12.15 4.55 0.52
CA PRO A 12 13.60 4.60 0.73
C PRO A 12 14.28 3.25 0.84
N GLN A 13 13.58 2.25 1.40
CA GLN A 13 14.15 0.93 1.62
C GLN A 13 13.89 -0.04 0.47
N HIS A 14 12.86 0.22 -0.32
CA HIS A 14 12.39 -0.72 -1.33
C HIS A 14 12.47 -0.19 -2.75
N GLY A 15 12.76 1.10 -2.90
CA GLY A 15 12.81 1.72 -4.21
C GLY A 15 11.42 1.97 -4.78
N ALA A 16 11.29 1.84 -6.08
CA ALA A 16 10.04 2.10 -6.76
C ALA A 16 9.01 1.00 -6.47
N CYS A 17 7.81 1.41 -6.09
CA CYS A 17 6.70 0.51 -5.82
C CYS A 17 5.48 0.99 -6.58
N LYS A 18 4.69 0.05 -7.07
CA LYS A 18 3.46 0.37 -7.77
C LYS A 18 2.26 0.08 -6.87
N VAL A 19 1.33 1.02 -6.83
CA VAL A 19 0.10 0.83 -6.06
C VAL A 19 -0.81 -0.15 -6.80
N GLU A 20 -0.99 -1.32 -6.23
CA GLU A 20 -1.85 -2.34 -6.83
C GLU A 20 -3.31 -2.14 -6.45
N ALA A 21 -3.56 -1.78 -5.20
CA ALA A 21 -4.91 -1.61 -4.71
C ALA A 21 -4.92 -0.75 -3.47
N ILE A 22 -6.09 -0.22 -3.17
CA ILE A 22 -6.36 0.47 -1.92
C ILE A 22 -7.46 -0.33 -1.22
N ARG A 23 -7.20 -0.76 0.02
CA ARG A 23 -8.14 -1.59 0.76
C ARG A 23 -8.49 -0.93 2.07
N LYS A 24 -9.72 -1.17 2.50
CA LYS A 24 -10.17 -0.78 3.83
C LYS A 24 -10.28 -2.04 4.66
N GLU A 25 -9.56 -2.08 5.77
CA GLU A 25 -9.55 -3.24 6.65
C GLU A 25 -9.60 -2.79 8.09
N ASP A 26 -10.11 -3.67 8.95
CA ASP A 26 -10.14 -3.46 10.39
C ASP A 26 -9.38 -4.63 11.03
N PRO A 27 -8.04 -4.60 10.97
CA PRO A 27 -7.24 -5.73 11.42
C PRO A 27 -7.34 -5.99 12.92
N LEU A 28 -7.67 -4.96 13.69
CA LEU A 28 -7.81 -5.09 15.13
C LEU A 28 -9.23 -5.33 15.58
N ASN A 29 -10.17 -5.36 14.64
CA ASN A 29 -11.59 -5.56 14.91
C ASN A 29 -12.14 -4.58 15.94
N THR A 30 -11.72 -3.32 15.82
CA THR A 30 -12.11 -2.26 16.75
C THR A 30 -13.34 -1.50 16.30
N GLY A 31 -13.91 -1.85 15.15
CA GLY A 31 -15.03 -1.14 14.56
C GLY A 31 -14.63 0.06 13.73
N LYS A 32 -13.33 0.33 13.61
CA LYS A 32 -12.82 1.42 12.77
C LYS A 32 -12.05 0.84 11.60
N GLN A 33 -12.55 1.09 10.40
CA GLN A 33 -11.85 0.67 9.20
C GLN A 33 -10.72 1.65 8.89
N GLN A 34 -9.58 1.10 8.53
CA GLN A 34 -8.42 1.87 8.16
C GLN A 34 -8.04 1.55 6.73
N GLU A 35 -7.67 2.58 5.97
CA GLU A 35 -7.25 2.39 4.59
C GLU A 35 -5.79 1.97 4.53
N TYR A 36 -5.53 0.95 3.71
CA TYR A 36 -4.18 0.46 3.44
C TYR A 36 -3.89 0.53 1.97
N LEU A 37 -2.66 0.92 1.66
CA LEU A 37 -2.14 0.82 0.30
C LEU A 37 -1.47 -0.53 0.12
N VAL A 38 -1.87 -1.24 -0.92
CA VAL A 38 -1.19 -2.46 -1.31
C VAL A 38 -0.20 -2.09 -2.41
N LEU A 39 1.06 -2.16 -2.08
CA LEU A 39 2.15 -1.79 -2.98
C LEU A 39 2.89 -3.04 -3.43
N ARG A 40 3.34 -3.02 -4.67
CA ARG A 40 4.18 -4.08 -5.19
C ARG A 40 5.50 -3.47 -5.66
N THR A 41 6.60 -4.01 -5.17
CA THR A 41 7.91 -3.52 -5.59
C THR A 41 8.18 -3.92 -7.04
N VAL A 42 8.78 -3.00 -7.79
CA VAL A 42 9.14 -3.26 -9.17
C VAL A 42 10.29 -4.26 -9.25
N ILE A 43 11.20 -4.19 -8.28
CA ILE A 43 12.35 -5.09 -8.19
C ILE A 43 12.12 -5.99 -6.98
N GLY A 44 12.22 -7.30 -7.18
CA GLY A 44 12.08 -8.27 -6.10
C GLY A 44 10.68 -8.83 -5.91
N ASP A 45 9.69 -8.26 -6.57
CA ASP A 45 8.32 -8.78 -6.60
C ASP A 45 7.71 -8.99 -5.21
N MET A 46 7.99 -8.07 -4.30
CA MET A 46 7.45 -8.11 -2.95
C MET A 46 6.19 -7.27 -2.87
N THR A 47 5.25 -7.73 -2.04
CA THR A 47 4.02 -6.99 -1.77
C THR A 47 4.10 -6.35 -0.40
N LEU A 48 3.80 -5.06 -0.34
CA LEU A 48 3.84 -4.28 0.89
C LEU A 48 2.43 -3.77 1.21
N ARG A 49 2.11 -3.73 2.49
CA ARG A 49 0.87 -3.13 2.97
C ARG A 49 1.23 -1.96 3.87
N VAL A 50 0.77 -0.79 3.48
CA VAL A 50 1.13 0.44 4.18
C VAL A 50 -0.14 1.13 4.63
N PRO A 51 -0.30 1.43 5.92
CA PRO A 51 -1.44 2.23 6.37
C PRO A 51 -1.32 3.66 5.86
N MET A 52 -2.44 4.18 5.49
CA MET A 52 -2.51 5.58 5.05
C MET A 52 -2.50 6.54 6.22
#